data_c3c925c388ae0cc6fb67a579796ac056
#
_entry.id   c3c925c388ae0cc6fb67a579796ac056
#
_cell.length_a   1.000
_cell.length_b   1.000
_cell.length_c   1.000
_cell.angle_alpha   90.00
_cell.angle_beta   90.00
_cell.angle_gamma   90.00
#
_symmetry.space_group_name_H-M   'P 1'
#
loop_
_entity.id
_entity.type
_entity.pdbx_description
1 polymer ?
#
loop_
_entity_poly.entity_id
_entity_poly.type
_entity_poly.pdbx_seq_one_letter_code
_entity_poly.pdbx_strand_id
1 'polypeptide(L)'
;MKLIDILKDLPVLETNADLNADITDVCYDSRQAGEGCLFVAIAGAETDGHKYIPMARERGAACVVCQHAPDAAIPYVVVEDSRRALAVIACNWFDHPSRELTMIGVTGTSGKTTSTYLIKSILEQKAGAKVGLIGTIQNMIGSEVLHTERTTPESFELQKLLRQMSDAGCTHVVMEVSSHALVLDRVYGIRFAVGIFTNLSQDHLDFHHTMEAYCDAKAILFDRCDVGVYNADDPWHTRLLQNAKCPRLFSYGIHAAGTDLKAKSVQLHPGSVAFDAEADTEWAHVRVGIPAQFTVYNTLDAMACCWNLGVPLTECADALARNHGVKGRMEIIPTPGKDYTILNDYSHKPDALENVLESVNGFAKGRTVVLFGCGGDRDKTKRPVMGGIAARLADFVIVTSDNPRTEDPQSIIDDILAGMRDTDTPYVAIPDRVEAIHYAMDHAQGGDVIILAGKGHEDYQEIDHVHYPMDERVIVADYLKH
;
A
#
# COMPACT_ATOMS: atom_id res chain seq x y z
N MET A 1 -16.42 29.08 6.08
CA MET A 1 -15.47 29.21 7.22
C MET A 1 -14.69 30.52 7.05
N LYS A 2 -14.28 31.19 8.13
CA LYS A 2 -13.45 32.40 8.00
C LYS A 2 -12.02 32.04 7.61
N LEU A 3 -11.39 32.87 6.78
CA LEU A 3 -10.00 32.63 6.32
C LEU A 3 -9.04 32.50 7.52
N ILE A 4 -9.19 33.32 8.56
CA ILE A 4 -8.35 33.25 9.76
C ILE A 4 -8.42 31.89 10.47
N ASP A 5 -9.59 31.24 10.48
CA ASP A 5 -9.76 29.94 11.11
C ASP A 5 -9.11 28.82 10.26
N ILE A 6 -9.16 28.97 8.93
CA ILE A 6 -8.54 28.04 7.98
C ILE A 6 -7.01 28.11 8.06
N LEU A 7 -6.45 29.33 8.30
CA LEU A 7 -5.01 29.58 8.38
C LEU A 7 -4.44 29.38 9.80
N LYS A 8 -5.25 28.95 10.74
CA LYS A 8 -4.79 28.73 12.12
C LYS A 8 -3.59 27.78 12.16
N ASP A 9 -2.59 28.11 12.98
CA ASP A 9 -1.34 27.34 13.15
C ASP A 9 -0.47 27.24 11.89
N LEU A 10 -0.80 27.98 10.81
CA LEU A 10 0.01 28.10 9.60
C LEU A 10 0.93 29.31 9.68
N PRO A 11 2.26 29.15 9.56
CA PRO A 11 3.18 30.29 9.45
C PRO A 11 2.96 31.07 8.16
N VAL A 12 2.39 32.27 8.27
CA VAL A 12 2.17 33.18 7.13
C VAL A 12 3.34 34.17 7.07
N LEU A 13 3.98 34.28 5.90
CA LEU A 13 5.09 35.17 5.65
C LEU A 13 4.59 36.56 5.24
N GLU A 14 3.59 36.61 4.38
CA GLU A 14 3.00 37.86 3.85
C GLU A 14 1.54 37.61 3.45
N THR A 15 0.69 38.63 3.58
CA THR A 15 -0.69 38.55 3.05
C THR A 15 -1.25 39.96 2.78
N ASN A 16 -2.10 40.03 1.74
CA ASN A 16 -2.96 41.19 1.48
C ASN A 16 -4.47 40.80 1.57
N ALA A 17 -4.78 39.58 1.98
CA ALA A 17 -6.13 39.09 2.08
C ALA A 17 -6.84 39.61 3.36
N ASP A 18 -8.16 39.83 3.24
CA ASP A 18 -8.99 40.04 4.43
C ASP A 18 -9.15 38.69 5.18
N LEU A 19 -8.53 38.59 6.34
CA LEU A 19 -8.58 37.40 7.18
C LEU A 19 -10.00 37.04 7.69
N ASN A 20 -10.94 38.00 7.64
CA ASN A 20 -12.34 37.78 7.98
C ASN A 20 -13.21 37.40 6.77
N ALA A 21 -12.62 37.27 5.58
CA ALA A 21 -13.34 36.82 4.40
C ALA A 21 -13.95 35.41 4.62
N ASP A 22 -15.16 35.22 4.09
CA ASP A 22 -15.80 33.93 4.09
C ASP A 22 -15.30 33.08 2.94
N ILE A 23 -14.75 31.90 3.24
CA ILE A 23 -14.31 30.91 2.28
C ILE A 23 -15.38 29.82 2.18
N THR A 24 -15.77 29.51 0.96
CA THR A 24 -16.84 28.54 0.65
C THR A 24 -16.34 27.14 0.45
N ASP A 25 -15.10 27.00 -0.09
CA ASP A 25 -14.46 25.73 -0.39
C ASP A 25 -12.92 25.89 -0.43
N VAL A 26 -12.19 24.79 -0.42
CA VAL A 26 -10.74 24.74 -0.58
C VAL A 26 -10.39 23.82 -1.74
N CYS A 27 -9.55 24.27 -2.65
CA CYS A 27 -9.08 23.44 -3.77
C CYS A 27 -7.59 23.68 -4.06
N TYR A 28 -6.94 22.71 -4.67
CA TYR A 28 -5.56 22.79 -5.17
C TYR A 28 -5.45 22.43 -6.66
N ASP A 29 -6.57 22.04 -7.28
CA ASP A 29 -6.72 21.92 -8.74
C ASP A 29 -7.52 23.13 -9.25
N SER A 30 -6.87 23.97 -10.05
CA SER A 30 -7.49 25.19 -10.58
C SER A 30 -8.75 24.94 -11.43
N ARG A 31 -8.92 23.71 -11.95
CA ARG A 31 -10.12 23.29 -12.69
C ARG A 31 -11.33 23.13 -11.78
N GLN A 32 -11.10 22.90 -10.48
CA GLN A 32 -12.13 22.80 -9.44
C GLN A 32 -12.40 24.12 -8.72
N ALA A 33 -11.63 25.18 -9.04
CA ALA A 33 -11.83 26.49 -8.43
C ALA A 33 -13.25 27.02 -8.77
N GLY A 34 -13.90 27.62 -7.78
CA GLY A 34 -15.25 28.21 -7.87
C GLY A 34 -15.38 29.47 -7.04
N GLU A 35 -16.59 30.04 -7.04
CA GLU A 35 -16.88 31.31 -6.35
C GLU A 35 -16.63 31.20 -4.84
N GLY A 36 -15.77 32.10 -4.33
CA GLY A 36 -15.44 32.16 -2.91
C GLY A 36 -14.48 31.08 -2.41
N CYS A 37 -13.88 30.24 -3.26
CA CYS A 37 -12.95 29.21 -2.82
C CYS A 37 -11.56 29.79 -2.47
N LEU A 38 -10.83 29.06 -1.60
CA LEU A 38 -9.42 29.23 -1.33
C LEU A 38 -8.62 28.28 -2.25
N PHE A 39 -7.85 28.81 -3.19
CA PHE A 39 -6.99 28.03 -4.06
C PHE A 39 -5.59 27.88 -3.45
N VAL A 40 -5.07 26.68 -3.27
CA VAL A 40 -3.71 26.40 -2.81
C VAL A 40 -2.83 26.04 -4.00
N ALA A 41 -1.91 26.94 -4.36
CA ALA A 41 -0.98 26.74 -5.47
C ALA A 41 0.21 25.89 -5.04
N ILE A 42 0.19 24.58 -5.37
CA ILE A 42 1.22 23.63 -4.99
C ILE A 42 2.34 23.61 -6.03
N ALA A 43 3.59 23.75 -5.60
CA ALA A 43 4.76 23.44 -6.42
C ALA A 43 4.89 21.91 -6.58
N GLY A 44 4.43 21.38 -7.70
CA GLY A 44 4.49 19.93 -8.02
C GLY A 44 5.79 19.55 -8.73
N ALA A 45 6.08 18.23 -8.78
CA ALA A 45 7.26 17.73 -9.50
C ALA A 45 7.12 17.85 -11.03
N GLU A 46 5.93 17.65 -11.58
CA GLU A 46 5.67 17.73 -13.02
C GLU A 46 5.17 19.11 -13.45
N THR A 47 4.43 19.80 -12.60
CA THR A 47 3.87 21.10 -12.89
C THR A 47 3.81 21.98 -11.64
N ASP A 48 4.01 23.28 -11.84
CA ASP A 48 3.92 24.29 -10.79
C ASP A 48 2.51 24.90 -10.78
N GLY A 49 1.78 24.68 -9.68
CA GLY A 49 0.43 25.20 -9.46
C GLY A 49 0.31 26.73 -9.50
N HIS A 50 1.41 27.45 -9.25
CA HIS A 50 1.44 28.90 -9.32
C HIS A 50 1.08 29.44 -10.72
N LYS A 51 1.38 28.71 -11.77
CA LYS A 51 1.02 29.06 -13.17
C LYS A 51 -0.50 29.12 -13.39
N TYR A 52 -1.27 28.48 -12.54
CA TYR A 52 -2.72 28.38 -12.66
C TYR A 52 -3.49 29.35 -11.76
N ILE A 53 -2.80 30.24 -11.03
CA ILE A 53 -3.43 31.29 -10.21
C ILE A 53 -4.36 32.18 -11.04
N PRO A 54 -3.98 32.64 -12.26
CA PRO A 54 -4.90 33.41 -13.11
C PRO A 54 -6.20 32.66 -13.43
N MET A 55 -6.12 31.36 -13.74
CA MET A 55 -7.29 30.51 -14.02
C MET A 55 -8.18 30.37 -12.77
N ALA A 56 -7.60 30.14 -11.60
CA ALA A 56 -8.37 30.04 -10.36
C ALA A 56 -9.12 31.35 -10.06
N ARG A 57 -8.46 32.50 -10.29
CA ARG A 57 -9.09 33.83 -10.18
C ARG A 57 -10.26 33.99 -11.15
N GLU A 58 -10.07 33.67 -12.42
CA GLU A 58 -11.13 33.75 -13.46
C GLU A 58 -12.35 32.90 -13.11
N ARG A 59 -12.15 31.81 -12.36
CA ARG A 59 -13.20 30.91 -11.87
C ARG A 59 -13.84 31.35 -10.56
N GLY A 60 -13.38 32.48 -9.96
CA GLY A 60 -14.02 33.06 -8.77
C GLY A 60 -13.31 32.75 -7.45
N ALA A 61 -12.08 32.26 -7.47
CA ALA A 61 -11.34 32.08 -6.22
C ALA A 61 -11.23 33.40 -5.44
N ALA A 62 -11.59 33.39 -4.17
CA ALA A 62 -11.58 34.58 -3.30
C ALA A 62 -10.16 34.92 -2.82
N CYS A 63 -9.32 33.92 -2.64
CA CYS A 63 -7.97 34.04 -2.15
C CYS A 63 -7.08 32.89 -2.65
N VAL A 64 -5.78 33.12 -2.71
CA VAL A 64 -4.79 32.09 -3.06
C VAL A 64 -3.74 31.93 -1.96
N VAL A 65 -3.35 30.68 -1.65
CA VAL A 65 -2.16 30.36 -0.86
C VAL A 65 -1.04 29.99 -1.83
N CYS A 66 0.13 30.61 -1.70
CA CYS A 66 1.24 30.52 -2.66
C CYS A 66 2.59 30.67 -1.94
N GLN A 67 3.70 30.34 -2.62
CA GLN A 67 5.06 30.49 -2.05
C GLN A 67 5.70 31.84 -2.36
N HIS A 68 5.15 32.61 -3.28
CA HIS A 68 5.55 33.96 -3.61
C HIS A 68 4.33 34.78 -4.06
N ALA A 69 4.35 36.09 -3.81
CA ALA A 69 3.26 36.97 -4.19
C ALA A 69 2.98 36.87 -5.70
N PRO A 70 1.70 36.65 -6.12
CA PRO A 70 1.35 36.50 -7.52
C PRO A 70 1.30 37.86 -8.23
N ASP A 71 1.61 37.88 -9.53
CA ASP A 71 1.41 39.07 -10.40
C ASP A 71 -0.09 39.34 -10.65
N ALA A 72 -0.94 38.33 -10.44
CA ALA A 72 -2.37 38.46 -10.59
C ALA A 72 -3.00 39.29 -9.47
N ALA A 73 -3.93 40.21 -9.83
CA ALA A 73 -4.68 41.02 -8.85
C ALA A 73 -5.74 40.13 -8.13
N ILE A 74 -5.30 39.30 -7.21
CA ILE A 74 -6.12 38.44 -6.35
C ILE A 74 -5.59 38.54 -4.91
N PRO A 75 -6.44 38.50 -3.87
CA PRO A 75 -6.00 38.36 -2.48
C PRO A 75 -5.13 37.10 -2.30
N TYR A 76 -4.02 37.26 -1.55
CA TYR A 76 -3.09 36.13 -1.39
C TYR A 76 -2.56 35.99 0.04
N VAL A 77 -2.06 34.79 0.33
CA VAL A 77 -1.31 34.41 1.53
C VAL A 77 -0.02 33.73 1.09
N VAL A 78 1.12 34.27 1.44
CA VAL A 78 2.45 33.72 1.15
C VAL A 78 2.88 32.81 2.31
N VAL A 79 3.31 31.59 1.97
CA VAL A 79 3.82 30.59 2.91
C VAL A 79 5.16 30.04 2.41
N GLU A 80 5.96 29.45 3.30
CA GLU A 80 7.24 28.85 2.92
C GLU A 80 7.06 27.58 2.06
N ASP A 81 6.07 26.73 2.41
CA ASP A 81 5.78 25.47 1.74
C ASP A 81 4.27 25.31 1.54
N SER A 82 3.82 25.36 0.30
CA SER A 82 2.41 25.27 -0.04
C SER A 82 1.83 23.85 0.12
N ARG A 83 2.65 22.78 0.08
CA ARG A 83 2.18 21.40 0.37
C ARG A 83 1.87 21.22 1.84
N ARG A 84 2.78 21.68 2.71
CA ARG A 84 2.56 21.68 4.15
C ARG A 84 1.39 22.59 4.52
N ALA A 85 1.27 23.73 3.85
CA ALA A 85 0.15 24.63 4.03
C ALA A 85 -1.18 23.93 3.68
N LEU A 86 -1.27 23.19 2.57
CA LEU A 86 -2.46 22.42 2.22
C LEU A 86 -2.84 21.42 3.32
N ALA A 87 -1.86 20.72 3.89
CA ALA A 87 -2.12 19.76 4.95
C ALA A 87 -2.67 20.42 6.23
N VAL A 88 -2.13 21.57 6.63
CA VAL A 88 -2.64 22.35 7.79
C VAL A 88 -4.04 22.89 7.50
N ILE A 89 -4.23 23.50 6.33
CA ILE A 89 -5.52 24.00 5.87
C ILE A 89 -6.58 22.89 5.85
N ALA A 90 -6.24 21.72 5.33
CA ALA A 90 -7.16 20.57 5.31
C ALA A 90 -7.52 20.09 6.74
N CYS A 91 -6.54 20.04 7.65
CA CYS A 91 -6.83 19.72 9.05
C CYS A 91 -7.82 20.72 9.66
N ASN A 92 -7.63 22.02 9.45
CA ASN A 92 -8.51 23.05 9.98
C ASN A 92 -9.88 23.04 9.31
N TRP A 93 -9.91 22.84 7.99
CA TRP A 93 -11.16 22.82 7.21
C TRP A 93 -12.10 21.69 7.63
N PHE A 94 -11.55 20.51 7.94
CA PHE A 94 -12.30 19.32 8.37
C PHE A 94 -12.33 19.12 9.89
N ASP A 95 -11.97 20.13 10.68
CA ASP A 95 -11.99 20.12 12.16
C ASP A 95 -11.19 18.97 12.78
N HIS A 96 -9.96 18.76 12.29
CA HIS A 96 -8.96 17.81 12.82
C HIS A 96 -9.47 16.38 13.07
N PRO A 97 -10.12 15.71 12.14
CA PRO A 97 -10.78 14.41 12.37
C PRO A 97 -9.81 13.33 12.89
N SER A 98 -8.52 13.40 12.57
CA SER A 98 -7.52 12.45 13.07
C SER A 98 -7.34 12.48 14.60
N ARG A 99 -7.78 13.54 15.30
CA ARG A 99 -7.75 13.63 16.76
C ARG A 99 -8.87 12.86 17.43
N GLU A 100 -9.93 12.53 16.70
CA GLU A 100 -11.08 11.75 17.16
C GLU A 100 -10.89 10.25 16.94
N LEU A 101 -9.84 9.87 16.18
CA LEU A 101 -9.58 8.52 15.71
C LEU A 101 -8.25 7.99 16.24
N THR A 102 -8.20 6.70 16.58
CA THR A 102 -6.93 6.02 16.84
C THR A 102 -6.27 5.72 15.48
N MET A 103 -5.28 6.53 15.12
CA MET A 103 -4.61 6.43 13.82
C MET A 103 -3.47 5.40 13.87
N ILE A 104 -3.42 4.50 12.89
CA ILE A 104 -2.38 3.48 12.73
C ILE A 104 -1.79 3.62 11.33
N GLY A 105 -0.48 3.83 11.24
CA GLY A 105 0.23 3.99 9.96
C GLY A 105 1.18 2.84 9.69
N VAL A 106 1.12 2.25 8.48
CA VAL A 106 2.00 1.16 8.06
C VAL A 106 2.86 1.62 6.89
N THR A 107 4.19 1.61 7.05
CA THR A 107 5.16 1.92 5.99
C THR A 107 6.11 0.74 5.77
N GLY A 108 6.76 0.71 4.62
CA GLY A 108 7.68 -0.32 4.17
C GLY A 108 7.67 -0.46 2.66
N THR A 109 8.50 -1.30 2.08
CA THR A 109 8.45 -1.60 0.65
C THR A 109 7.31 -2.56 0.36
N SER A 110 7.25 -3.69 1.05
CA SER A 110 6.25 -4.76 0.90
C SER A 110 5.49 -4.99 2.22
N GLY A 111 4.37 -5.72 2.16
CA GLY A 111 3.60 -6.15 3.34
C GLY A 111 2.53 -5.16 3.83
N LYS A 112 2.63 -3.86 3.53
CA LYS A 112 1.71 -2.82 4.02
C LYS A 112 0.23 -3.19 3.92
N THR A 113 -0.21 -3.60 2.75
CA THR A 113 -1.61 -3.96 2.49
C THR A 113 -2.04 -5.13 3.36
N THR A 114 -1.25 -6.21 3.40
CA THR A 114 -1.57 -7.39 4.22
C THR A 114 -1.67 -7.00 5.70
N SER A 115 -0.68 -6.28 6.22
CA SER A 115 -0.66 -5.81 7.61
C SER A 115 -1.89 -4.95 7.94
N THR A 116 -2.27 -4.00 7.08
CA THR A 116 -3.44 -3.15 7.33
C THR A 116 -4.75 -3.94 7.42
N TYR A 117 -4.93 -4.96 6.56
CA TYR A 117 -6.10 -5.83 6.61
C TYR A 117 -6.10 -6.75 7.84
N LEU A 118 -4.93 -7.30 8.24
CA LEU A 118 -4.82 -8.13 9.44
C LEU A 118 -5.11 -7.31 10.71
N ILE A 119 -4.57 -6.09 10.82
CA ILE A 119 -4.85 -5.18 11.95
C ILE A 119 -6.33 -4.85 12.00
N LYS A 120 -6.94 -4.48 10.87
CA LYS A 120 -8.39 -4.21 10.79
C LYS A 120 -9.20 -5.41 11.28
N SER A 121 -8.86 -6.62 10.83
CA SER A 121 -9.54 -7.86 11.21
C SER A 121 -9.48 -8.12 12.73
N ILE A 122 -8.31 -7.91 13.35
CA ILE A 122 -8.14 -8.07 14.81
C ILE A 122 -8.98 -7.06 15.56
N LEU A 123 -8.89 -5.77 15.21
CA LEU A 123 -9.57 -4.70 15.94
C LEU A 123 -11.09 -4.82 15.83
N GLU A 124 -11.64 -5.16 14.67
CA GLU A 124 -13.09 -5.34 14.49
C GLU A 124 -13.63 -6.53 15.25
N GLN A 125 -12.89 -7.66 15.28
CA GLN A 125 -13.36 -8.88 15.91
C GLN A 125 -13.21 -8.87 17.43
N LYS A 126 -12.16 -8.24 17.96
CA LYS A 126 -11.81 -8.34 19.38
C LYS A 126 -12.05 -7.05 20.16
N ALA A 127 -11.74 -5.91 19.61
CA ALA A 127 -12.05 -4.64 20.25
C ALA A 127 -13.48 -4.14 19.98
N GLY A 128 -14.25 -4.82 19.10
CA GLY A 128 -15.59 -4.37 18.69
C GLY A 128 -15.56 -3.02 17.99
N ALA A 129 -14.42 -2.64 17.44
CA ALA A 129 -14.20 -1.35 16.80
C ALA A 129 -14.82 -1.31 15.40
N LYS A 130 -15.37 -0.15 15.00
CA LYS A 130 -15.57 0.13 13.58
C LYS A 130 -14.28 0.73 13.02
N VAL A 131 -13.66 0.07 12.06
CA VAL A 131 -12.33 0.44 11.57
C VAL A 131 -12.40 0.98 10.16
N GLY A 132 -11.84 2.19 9.96
CA GLY A 132 -11.52 2.72 8.64
C GLY A 132 -10.24 2.10 8.10
N LEU A 133 -10.18 1.85 6.78
CA LEU A 133 -8.99 1.38 6.09
C LEU A 133 -8.69 2.29 4.92
N ILE A 134 -7.42 2.69 4.77
CA ILE A 134 -6.93 3.49 3.63
C ILE A 134 -5.75 2.78 3.02
N GLY A 135 -5.86 2.38 1.75
CA GLY A 135 -4.79 1.60 1.14
C GLY A 135 -4.87 1.41 -0.37
N THR A 136 -3.96 0.60 -0.87
CA THR A 136 -3.73 0.39 -2.31
C THR A 136 -4.91 -0.26 -3.02
N ILE A 137 -5.58 -1.23 -2.37
CA ILE A 137 -6.67 -1.99 -2.99
C ILE A 137 -7.95 -1.15 -3.02
N GLN A 138 -8.30 -0.58 -1.88
CA GLN A 138 -9.53 0.19 -1.66
C GLN A 138 -9.45 0.96 -0.36
N ASN A 139 -10.31 1.97 -0.20
CA ASN A 139 -10.61 2.56 1.08
C ASN A 139 -11.87 1.90 1.66
N MET A 140 -11.98 1.84 2.99
CA MET A 140 -13.16 1.24 3.64
C MET A 140 -13.61 2.05 4.86
N ILE A 141 -14.92 2.16 5.05
CA ILE A 141 -15.55 2.67 6.27
C ILE A 141 -16.31 1.51 6.92
N GLY A 142 -15.65 0.81 7.87
CA GLY A 142 -16.16 -0.50 8.32
C GLY A 142 -16.17 -1.50 7.16
N SER A 143 -17.36 -1.96 6.75
CA SER A 143 -17.55 -2.88 5.62
C SER A 143 -17.87 -2.18 4.29
N GLU A 144 -18.14 -0.88 4.30
CA GLU A 144 -18.41 -0.11 3.08
C GLU A 144 -17.11 0.13 2.30
N VAL A 145 -17.10 -0.24 1.02
CA VAL A 145 -15.95 -0.10 0.12
C VAL A 145 -16.05 1.19 -0.66
N LEU A 146 -14.97 1.97 -0.66
CA LEU A 146 -14.82 3.19 -1.43
C LEU A 146 -13.68 3.04 -2.44
N HIS A 147 -13.83 3.68 -3.59
CA HIS A 147 -12.77 3.72 -4.60
C HIS A 147 -11.51 4.43 -4.08
N THR A 148 -10.35 3.97 -4.51
CA THR A 148 -9.05 4.60 -4.25
C THR A 148 -8.29 4.85 -5.54
N GLU A 149 -7.66 6.00 -5.64
CA GLU A 149 -6.77 6.33 -6.77
C GLU A 149 -5.29 6.19 -6.38
N ARG A 150 -5.00 6.19 -5.08
CA ARG A 150 -3.63 6.20 -4.53
C ARG A 150 -3.56 5.43 -3.23
N THR A 151 -2.44 4.76 -3.01
CA THR A 151 -2.15 4.07 -1.73
C THR A 151 -2.34 4.98 -0.51
N THR A 152 -1.90 6.23 -0.62
CA THR A 152 -2.08 7.29 0.39
C THR A 152 -2.62 8.52 -0.33
N PRO A 153 -3.84 8.97 -0.06
CA PRO A 153 -4.44 10.16 -0.68
C PRO A 153 -3.61 11.44 -0.46
N GLU A 154 -3.88 12.49 -1.23
CA GLU A 154 -3.33 13.83 -0.95
C GLU A 154 -3.94 14.36 0.35
N SER A 155 -3.28 15.32 0.99
CA SER A 155 -3.63 15.76 2.34
C SER A 155 -5.09 16.22 2.48
N PHE A 156 -5.64 16.90 1.46
CA PHE A 156 -7.01 17.38 1.48
C PHE A 156 -8.02 16.22 1.40
N GLU A 157 -7.85 15.30 0.46
CA GLU A 157 -8.70 14.10 0.33
C GLU A 157 -8.57 13.19 1.55
N LEU A 158 -7.36 13.11 2.13
CA LEU A 158 -7.12 12.32 3.33
C LEU A 158 -7.93 12.86 4.52
N GLN A 159 -7.86 14.17 4.80
CA GLN A 159 -8.63 14.76 5.90
C GLN A 159 -10.15 14.67 5.66
N LYS A 160 -10.60 14.86 4.41
CA LYS A 160 -11.99 14.64 4.02
C LYS A 160 -12.46 13.20 4.33
N LEU A 161 -11.66 12.22 3.95
CA LEU A 161 -11.96 10.80 4.18
C LEU A 161 -11.96 10.48 5.68
N LEU A 162 -11.00 11.01 6.45
CA LEU A 162 -10.97 10.86 7.91
C LEU A 162 -12.21 11.47 8.57
N ARG A 163 -12.70 12.62 8.09
CA ARG A 163 -13.95 13.21 8.59
C ARG A 163 -15.14 12.28 8.32
N GLN A 164 -15.25 11.74 7.10
CA GLN A 164 -16.29 10.75 6.76
C GLN A 164 -16.22 9.50 7.66
N MET A 165 -15.00 9.02 7.95
CA MET A 165 -14.80 7.86 8.83
C MET A 165 -15.23 8.17 10.27
N SER A 166 -14.86 9.34 10.80
CA SER A 166 -15.26 9.75 12.14
C SER A 166 -16.79 9.95 12.24
N ASP A 167 -17.39 10.66 11.29
CA ASP A 167 -18.85 10.89 11.24
C ASP A 167 -19.64 9.57 11.10
N ALA A 168 -19.05 8.57 10.43
CA ALA A 168 -19.63 7.23 10.33
C ALA A 168 -19.42 6.38 11.60
N GLY A 169 -18.76 6.90 12.64
CA GLY A 169 -18.54 6.23 13.90
C GLY A 169 -17.36 5.25 13.91
N CYS A 170 -16.40 5.41 13.00
CA CYS A 170 -15.12 4.70 13.15
C CYS A 170 -14.40 5.19 14.40
N THR A 171 -13.76 4.26 15.11
CA THR A 171 -12.94 4.56 16.28
C THR A 171 -11.44 4.45 15.98
N HIS A 172 -11.10 3.66 14.97
CA HIS A 172 -9.74 3.40 14.51
C HIS A 172 -9.65 3.60 13.00
N VAL A 173 -8.49 4.04 12.54
CA VAL A 173 -8.14 4.05 11.11
C VAL A 173 -6.77 3.43 10.92
N VAL A 174 -6.71 2.41 10.07
CA VAL A 174 -5.47 1.77 9.66
C VAL A 174 -5.16 2.20 8.23
N MET A 175 -3.96 2.73 7.98
CA MET A 175 -3.62 3.24 6.66
C MET A 175 -2.22 2.84 6.20
N GLU A 176 -2.12 2.58 4.90
CA GLU A 176 -0.83 2.47 4.22
C GLU A 176 -0.23 3.87 4.06
N VAL A 177 0.99 4.07 4.56
CA VAL A 177 1.73 5.33 4.47
C VAL A 177 2.93 5.12 3.55
N SER A 178 2.82 5.59 2.31
CA SER A 178 3.90 5.49 1.33
C SER A 178 5.03 6.48 1.65
N SER A 179 6.26 6.17 1.23
CA SER A 179 7.40 7.07 1.39
C SER A 179 7.19 8.41 0.69
N HIS A 180 6.54 8.40 -0.49
CA HIS A 180 6.14 9.61 -1.19
C HIS A 180 5.19 10.48 -0.34
N ALA A 181 4.20 9.84 0.32
CA ALA A 181 3.26 10.58 1.17
C ALA A 181 3.94 11.23 2.38
N LEU A 182 5.00 10.61 2.91
CA LEU A 182 5.80 11.16 4.01
C LEU A 182 6.62 12.36 3.56
N VAL A 183 7.34 12.24 2.42
CA VAL A 183 8.19 13.34 1.87
C VAL A 183 7.33 14.48 1.35
N LEU A 184 6.17 14.19 0.76
CA LEU A 184 5.24 15.19 0.22
C LEU A 184 4.24 15.74 1.25
N ASP A 185 4.48 15.52 2.53
CA ASP A 185 3.68 16.02 3.65
C ASP A 185 2.16 15.68 3.58
N ARG A 186 1.76 14.61 2.85
CA ARG A 186 0.35 14.22 2.74
C ARG A 186 -0.29 13.83 4.08
N VAL A 187 0.52 13.31 5.00
CA VAL A 187 0.11 12.92 6.36
C VAL A 187 0.57 13.92 7.43
N TYR A 188 0.96 15.14 7.03
CA TYR A 188 1.32 16.20 7.97
C TYR A 188 0.10 16.60 8.81
N GLY A 189 0.33 16.86 10.11
CA GLY A 189 -0.76 17.18 11.06
C GLY A 189 -1.50 15.96 11.63
N ILE A 190 -1.16 14.73 11.17
CA ILE A 190 -1.67 13.49 11.76
C ILE A 190 -0.66 12.96 12.79
N ARG A 191 -1.15 12.62 13.99
CA ARG A 191 -0.42 11.86 14.99
C ARG A 191 -0.93 10.42 14.99
N PHE A 192 -0.01 9.45 14.86
CA PHE A 192 -0.33 8.04 14.87
C PHE A 192 -0.15 7.46 16.29
N ALA A 193 -1.12 6.68 16.77
CA ALA A 193 -0.94 5.90 17.99
C ALA A 193 0.15 4.83 17.78
N VAL A 194 0.15 4.19 16.60
CA VAL A 194 1.17 3.21 16.22
C VAL A 194 1.64 3.49 14.79
N GLY A 195 2.96 3.59 14.61
CA GLY A 195 3.63 3.60 13.31
C GLY A 195 4.40 2.28 13.11
N ILE A 196 4.24 1.64 11.95
CA ILE A 196 4.83 0.32 11.68
C ILE A 196 5.79 0.41 10.50
N PHE A 197 6.99 -0.19 10.65
CA PHE A 197 7.94 -0.43 9.58
C PHE A 197 8.04 -1.93 9.30
N THR A 198 7.66 -2.35 8.08
CA THR A 198 7.66 -3.76 7.68
C THR A 198 9.01 -4.23 7.18
N ASN A 199 9.55 -3.56 6.15
CA ASN A 199 10.82 -3.89 5.50
C ASN A 199 11.27 -2.79 4.53
N LEU A 200 12.53 -2.91 4.03
CA LEU A 200 13.05 -2.06 2.96
C LEU A 200 13.83 -2.89 1.94
N SER A 201 13.37 -2.91 0.71
CA SER A 201 14.09 -3.41 -0.47
C SER A 201 14.11 -2.34 -1.57
N GLN A 202 14.87 -2.57 -2.64
CA GLN A 202 15.05 -1.59 -3.72
C GLN A 202 13.72 -1.28 -4.41
N ASP A 203 13.29 -0.02 -4.30
CA ASP A 203 12.11 0.51 -4.97
C ASP A 203 12.19 2.05 -4.98
N HIS A 204 11.45 2.69 -5.90
CA HIS A 204 11.30 4.15 -5.95
C HIS A 204 12.61 4.97 -5.94
N LEU A 205 13.71 4.40 -6.48
CA LEU A 205 14.98 5.12 -6.58
C LEU A 205 14.97 6.23 -7.63
N ASP A 206 14.03 6.23 -8.54
CA ASP A 206 13.69 7.35 -9.42
C ASP A 206 13.30 8.61 -8.65
N PHE A 207 12.66 8.44 -7.50
CA PHE A 207 12.23 9.52 -6.61
C PHE A 207 13.20 9.77 -5.43
N HIS A 208 13.65 8.70 -4.76
CA HIS A 208 14.50 8.82 -3.56
C HIS A 208 15.99 8.86 -3.86
N HIS A 209 16.42 8.46 -5.08
CA HIS A 209 17.79 8.42 -5.57
C HIS A 209 18.70 7.40 -4.88
N THR A 210 18.60 7.21 -3.55
CA THR A 210 19.42 6.25 -2.77
C THR A 210 18.54 5.44 -1.80
N MET A 211 19.00 4.26 -1.41
CA MET A 211 18.33 3.44 -0.40
C MET A 211 18.33 4.11 0.97
N GLU A 212 19.36 4.88 1.28
CA GLU A 212 19.48 5.67 2.51
C GLU A 212 18.40 6.75 2.58
N ALA A 213 18.21 7.53 1.52
CA ALA A 213 17.16 8.55 1.45
C ALA A 213 15.75 7.91 1.49
N TYR A 214 15.60 6.71 0.90
CA TYR A 214 14.36 5.95 0.96
C TYR A 214 14.04 5.46 2.38
N CYS A 215 15.06 5.01 3.12
CA CYS A 215 14.93 4.65 4.55
C CYS A 215 14.57 5.88 5.40
N ASP A 216 15.27 6.99 5.21
CA ASP A 216 15.05 8.24 5.95
C ASP A 216 13.64 8.80 5.70
N ALA A 217 13.14 8.68 4.48
CA ALA A 217 11.76 9.04 4.15
C ALA A 217 10.73 8.22 4.97
N LYS A 218 10.97 6.92 5.16
CA LYS A 218 10.08 6.08 5.99
C LYS A 218 10.22 6.37 7.49
N ALA A 219 11.40 6.77 7.95
CA ALA A 219 11.64 7.15 9.34
C ALA A 219 10.79 8.37 9.78
N ILE A 220 10.34 9.22 8.86
CA ILE A 220 9.42 10.33 9.15
C ILE A 220 8.13 9.85 9.85
N LEU A 221 7.65 8.63 9.57
CA LEU A 221 6.48 8.08 10.26
C LEU A 221 6.75 7.93 11.77
N PHE A 222 7.99 7.55 12.14
CA PHE A 222 8.38 7.35 13.53
C PHE A 222 8.52 8.67 14.31
N ASP A 223 8.68 9.80 13.62
CA ASP A 223 8.60 11.13 14.25
C ASP A 223 7.16 11.54 14.58
N ARG A 224 6.19 10.87 13.96
CA ARG A 224 4.76 11.20 14.02
C ARG A 224 3.92 10.15 14.76
N CYS A 225 4.53 9.19 15.46
CA CYS A 225 3.81 8.16 16.21
C CYS A 225 4.19 8.14 17.70
N ASP A 226 3.32 7.52 18.51
CA ASP A 226 3.54 7.32 19.95
C ASP A 226 4.29 6.01 20.20
N VAL A 227 3.98 4.97 19.41
CA VAL A 227 4.69 3.68 19.42
C VAL A 227 5.19 3.38 18.00
N GLY A 228 6.48 3.13 17.86
CA GLY A 228 7.11 2.70 16.62
C GLY A 228 7.37 1.19 16.64
N VAL A 229 6.62 0.44 15.84
CA VAL A 229 6.78 -1.01 15.68
C VAL A 229 7.69 -1.28 14.49
N TYR A 230 8.73 -2.10 14.66
CA TYR A 230 9.69 -2.34 13.58
C TYR A 230 10.16 -3.79 13.48
N ASN A 231 10.43 -4.22 12.25
CA ASN A 231 11.02 -5.52 11.94
C ASN A 231 12.52 -5.52 12.26
N ALA A 232 12.93 -6.26 13.30
CA ALA A 232 14.32 -6.36 13.72
C ALA A 232 15.17 -7.29 12.83
N ASP A 233 14.54 -8.11 11.99
CA ASP A 233 15.23 -8.95 11.01
C ASP A 233 15.57 -8.19 9.71
N ASP A 234 14.94 -7.04 9.47
CA ASP A 234 15.27 -6.20 8.32
C ASP A 234 16.54 -5.38 8.61
N PRO A 235 17.60 -5.44 7.79
CA PRO A 235 18.86 -4.77 8.07
C PRO A 235 18.77 -3.25 8.15
N TRP A 236 17.75 -2.65 7.53
CA TRP A 236 17.55 -1.20 7.51
C TRP A 236 16.95 -0.65 8.79
N HIS A 237 16.46 -1.50 9.71
CA HIS A 237 15.95 -1.04 10.99
C HIS A 237 16.95 -0.19 11.76
N THR A 238 18.25 -0.52 11.70
CA THR A 238 19.29 0.23 12.40
C THR A 238 19.35 1.71 11.94
N ARG A 239 19.30 1.94 10.61
CA ARG A 239 19.27 3.32 10.08
C ARG A 239 17.94 4.01 10.39
N LEU A 240 16.83 3.32 10.24
CA LEU A 240 15.52 3.85 10.56
C LEU A 240 15.48 4.39 12.00
N LEU A 241 15.99 3.62 12.96
CA LEU A 241 16.00 3.98 14.38
C LEU A 241 16.98 5.11 14.72
N GLN A 242 18.08 5.28 13.98
CA GLN A 242 18.99 6.42 14.17
C GLN A 242 18.31 7.76 13.98
N ASN A 243 17.32 7.83 13.09
CA ASN A 243 16.60 9.04 12.74
C ASN A 243 15.23 9.15 13.42
N ALA A 244 14.75 8.09 14.07
CA ALA A 244 13.44 8.04 14.69
C ALA A 244 13.40 8.80 16.02
N LYS A 245 12.38 9.64 16.20
CA LYS A 245 12.11 10.39 17.45
C LYS A 245 10.90 9.84 18.20
N CYS A 246 10.54 8.59 17.94
CA CYS A 246 9.40 7.93 18.57
C CYS A 246 9.65 7.74 20.08
N PRO A 247 8.69 8.08 20.96
CA PRO A 247 8.84 7.94 22.41
C PRO A 247 9.00 6.48 22.88
N ARG A 248 8.36 5.54 22.18
CA ARG A 248 8.41 4.11 22.48
C ARG A 248 8.65 3.31 21.21
N LEU A 249 9.62 2.40 21.30
CA LEU A 249 9.95 1.48 20.21
C LEU A 249 9.55 0.06 20.62
N PHE A 250 9.08 -0.74 19.69
CA PHE A 250 8.68 -2.13 19.89
C PHE A 250 9.14 -2.98 18.70
N SER A 251 9.98 -3.94 18.96
CA SER A 251 10.62 -4.79 17.95
C SER A 251 9.86 -6.10 17.75
N TYR A 252 9.82 -6.58 16.50
CA TYR A 252 9.37 -7.95 16.21
C TYR A 252 10.32 -8.65 15.24
N GLY A 253 10.31 -9.99 15.24
CA GLY A 253 11.14 -10.77 14.32
C GLY A 253 11.00 -12.27 14.51
N ILE A 254 11.67 -13.02 13.62
CA ILE A 254 11.80 -14.48 13.64
C ILE A 254 13.22 -14.86 14.13
N HIS A 255 14.25 -14.18 13.63
CA HIS A 255 15.66 -14.54 13.81
C HIS A 255 16.37 -13.66 14.82
N ALA A 256 16.11 -12.37 14.83
CA ALA A 256 16.78 -11.43 15.73
C ALA A 256 16.61 -11.81 17.20
N ALA A 257 17.68 -11.64 17.96
CA ALA A 257 17.67 -11.93 19.40
C ALA A 257 17.12 -10.72 20.17
N GLY A 258 16.37 -10.99 21.26
CA GLY A 258 15.91 -9.95 22.19
C GLY A 258 14.82 -9.05 21.63
N THR A 259 14.06 -9.52 20.64
CA THR A 259 12.87 -8.83 20.14
C THR A 259 11.73 -8.87 21.16
N ASP A 260 10.93 -7.80 21.20
CA ASP A 260 9.79 -7.68 22.12
C ASP A 260 8.68 -8.68 21.75
N LEU A 261 8.47 -8.97 20.45
CA LEU A 261 7.59 -10.01 19.96
C LEU A 261 8.35 -10.93 19.00
N LYS A 262 8.34 -12.24 19.28
CA LYS A 262 9.10 -13.24 18.52
C LYS A 262 8.21 -14.37 18.02
N ALA A 263 8.39 -14.76 16.73
CA ALA A 263 7.85 -16.01 16.24
C ALA A 263 8.83 -17.16 16.45
N LYS A 264 8.31 -18.31 16.91
CA LYS A 264 9.01 -19.58 17.05
C LYS A 264 8.24 -20.70 16.36
N SER A 265 8.88 -21.84 16.12
CA SER A 265 8.23 -23.04 15.57
C SER A 265 7.47 -22.79 14.26
N VAL A 266 8.01 -21.94 13.39
CA VAL A 266 7.34 -21.55 12.13
C VAL A 266 7.15 -22.78 11.22
N GLN A 267 5.91 -23.00 10.79
CA GLN A 267 5.49 -24.05 9.88
C GLN A 267 4.76 -23.46 8.69
N LEU A 268 5.24 -23.77 7.49
CA LEU A 268 4.62 -23.35 6.23
C LEU A 268 3.77 -24.48 5.67
N HIS A 269 2.54 -24.17 5.27
CA HIS A 269 1.59 -25.10 4.67
C HIS A 269 1.06 -24.51 3.35
N PRO A 270 0.56 -25.34 2.40
CA PRO A 270 0.03 -24.88 1.12
C PRO A 270 -1.10 -23.83 1.22
N GLY A 271 -1.79 -23.76 2.35
CA GLY A 271 -2.92 -22.84 2.54
C GLY A 271 -2.83 -21.99 3.79
N SER A 272 -1.71 -22.04 4.55
CA SER A 272 -1.61 -21.28 5.81
C SER A 272 -0.18 -21.26 6.33
N VAL A 273 0.07 -20.37 7.28
CA VAL A 273 1.24 -20.45 8.16
C VAL A 273 0.79 -20.73 9.60
N ALA A 274 1.63 -21.42 10.39
CA ALA A 274 1.44 -21.60 11.82
C ALA A 274 2.74 -21.33 12.57
N PHE A 275 2.67 -20.71 13.74
CA PHE A 275 3.82 -20.42 14.59
C PHE A 275 3.39 -20.08 16.02
N ASP A 276 4.34 -20.06 16.94
CA ASP A 276 4.13 -19.60 18.31
C ASP A 276 4.66 -18.17 18.43
N ALA A 277 3.78 -17.21 18.79
CA ALA A 277 4.15 -15.81 19.05
C ALA A 277 4.36 -15.61 20.55
N GLU A 278 5.53 -15.05 20.95
CA GLU A 278 5.89 -14.79 22.33
C GLU A 278 6.26 -13.32 22.55
N ALA A 279 5.68 -12.67 23.55
CA ALA A 279 6.03 -11.33 24.01
C ALA A 279 5.96 -11.28 25.54
N ASP A 280 7.09 -10.96 26.21
CA ASP A 280 7.23 -10.89 27.65
C ASP A 280 6.67 -12.14 28.35
N THR A 281 5.54 -12.03 29.04
CA THR A 281 4.88 -13.15 29.76
C THR A 281 3.73 -13.78 28.97
N GLU A 282 3.38 -13.21 27.80
CA GLU A 282 2.30 -13.71 26.94
C GLU A 282 2.84 -14.56 25.80
N TRP A 283 2.08 -15.58 25.43
CA TRP A 283 2.30 -16.34 24.20
C TRP A 283 0.98 -16.80 23.60
N ALA A 284 0.98 -17.05 22.29
CA ALA A 284 -0.17 -17.57 21.57
C ALA A 284 0.27 -18.45 20.41
N HIS A 285 -0.45 -19.57 20.18
CA HIS A 285 -0.33 -20.32 18.94
C HIS A 285 -1.13 -19.62 17.84
N VAL A 286 -0.46 -19.27 16.76
CA VAL A 286 -1.01 -18.45 15.66
C VAL A 286 -1.17 -19.32 14.42
N ARG A 287 -2.32 -19.21 13.75
CA ARG A 287 -2.55 -19.77 12.43
C ARG A 287 -3.24 -18.74 11.55
N VAL A 288 -2.71 -18.53 10.34
CA VAL A 288 -3.25 -17.57 9.37
C VAL A 288 -3.43 -18.26 8.03
N GLY A 289 -4.60 -18.10 7.41
CA GLY A 289 -4.98 -18.70 6.13
C GLY A 289 -4.35 -18.02 4.91
N ILE A 290 -3.11 -17.56 5.01
CA ILE A 290 -2.29 -16.99 3.94
C ILE A 290 -0.97 -17.76 3.95
N PRO A 291 -0.62 -18.51 2.89
CA PRO A 291 0.67 -19.21 2.82
C PRO A 291 1.79 -18.17 2.64
N ALA A 292 3.01 -18.54 2.91
CA ALA A 292 4.27 -17.83 2.70
C ALA A 292 4.95 -17.35 4.00
N GLN A 293 6.28 -17.38 3.98
CA GLN A 293 7.09 -16.98 5.15
C GLN A 293 6.91 -15.49 5.52
N PHE A 294 6.78 -14.61 4.52
CA PHE A 294 6.56 -13.18 4.78
C PHE A 294 5.22 -12.89 5.48
N THR A 295 4.24 -13.82 5.41
CA THR A 295 3.00 -13.72 6.19
C THR A 295 3.26 -13.76 7.68
N VAL A 296 4.29 -14.48 8.14
CA VAL A 296 4.67 -14.49 9.56
C VAL A 296 5.05 -13.08 10.01
N TYR A 297 5.86 -12.36 9.22
CA TYR A 297 6.23 -10.97 9.53
C TYR A 297 5.04 -10.01 9.53
N ASN A 298 4.17 -10.09 8.51
CA ASN A 298 2.97 -9.27 8.44
C ASN A 298 1.98 -9.57 9.58
N THR A 299 1.99 -10.81 10.07
CA THR A 299 1.18 -11.23 11.22
C THR A 299 1.77 -10.71 12.53
N LEU A 300 3.10 -10.80 12.68
CA LEU A 300 3.79 -10.27 13.85
C LEU A 300 3.61 -8.76 13.98
N ASP A 301 3.72 -8.00 12.89
CA ASP A 301 3.52 -6.55 12.94
C ASP A 301 2.08 -6.19 13.30
N ALA A 302 1.09 -6.92 12.77
CA ALA A 302 -0.31 -6.74 13.14
C ALA A 302 -0.59 -7.07 14.61
N MET A 303 -0.01 -8.17 15.10
CA MET A 303 -0.12 -8.56 16.52
C MET A 303 0.58 -7.54 17.42
N ALA A 304 1.80 -7.10 17.08
CA ALA A 304 2.55 -6.08 17.81
C ALA A 304 1.77 -4.76 17.89
N CYS A 305 1.15 -4.34 16.79
CA CYS A 305 0.29 -3.17 16.76
C CYS A 305 -0.89 -3.32 17.74
N CYS A 306 -1.68 -4.37 17.59
CA CYS A 306 -2.90 -4.58 18.38
C CYS A 306 -2.58 -4.81 19.86
N TRP A 307 -1.48 -5.52 20.17
CA TRP A 307 -1.01 -5.71 21.54
C TRP A 307 -0.64 -4.38 22.21
N ASN A 308 0.04 -3.47 21.50
CA ASN A 308 0.34 -2.14 22.01
C ASN A 308 -0.91 -1.25 22.16
N LEU A 309 -2.03 -1.62 21.52
CA LEU A 309 -3.35 -1.02 21.70
C LEU A 309 -4.21 -1.74 22.76
N GLY A 310 -3.63 -2.72 23.46
CA GLY A 310 -4.29 -3.41 24.60
C GLY A 310 -5.07 -4.67 24.24
N VAL A 311 -4.91 -5.22 23.03
CA VAL A 311 -5.51 -6.51 22.64
C VAL A 311 -4.55 -7.65 22.99
N PRO A 312 -4.90 -8.61 23.87
CA PRO A 312 -4.04 -9.74 24.23
C PRO A 312 -3.60 -10.58 23.03
N LEU A 313 -2.39 -11.18 23.06
CA LEU A 313 -1.86 -12.00 21.97
C LEU A 313 -2.78 -13.17 21.61
N THR A 314 -3.39 -13.80 22.60
CA THR A 314 -4.34 -14.91 22.37
C THR A 314 -5.58 -14.46 21.61
N GLU A 315 -6.08 -13.26 21.87
CA GLU A 315 -7.20 -12.69 21.13
C GLU A 315 -6.81 -12.28 19.71
N CYS A 316 -5.59 -11.75 19.52
CA CYS A 316 -5.06 -11.50 18.17
C CYS A 316 -5.00 -12.82 17.36
N ALA A 317 -4.47 -13.89 17.96
CA ALA A 317 -4.36 -15.20 17.30
C ALA A 317 -5.74 -15.76 16.92
N ASP A 318 -6.73 -15.68 17.83
CA ASP A 318 -8.10 -16.11 17.55
C ASP A 318 -8.77 -15.33 16.40
N ALA A 319 -8.53 -14.03 16.29
CA ALA A 319 -9.06 -13.22 15.20
C ALA A 319 -8.40 -13.60 13.87
N LEU A 320 -7.08 -13.80 13.88
CA LEU A 320 -6.30 -14.17 12.71
C LEU A 320 -6.64 -15.57 12.19
N ALA A 321 -6.98 -16.52 13.06
CA ALA A 321 -7.40 -17.85 12.66
C ALA A 321 -8.70 -17.85 11.80
N ARG A 322 -9.50 -16.79 11.89
CA ARG A 322 -10.72 -16.60 11.09
C ARG A 322 -10.50 -15.78 9.83
N ASN A 323 -9.29 -15.28 9.63
CA ASN A 323 -8.95 -14.50 8.45
C ASN A 323 -8.70 -15.44 7.26
N HIS A 324 -9.44 -15.24 6.18
CA HIS A 324 -9.38 -16.07 4.97
C HIS A 324 -8.46 -15.51 3.88
N GLY A 325 -7.63 -14.54 4.20
CA GLY A 325 -6.69 -13.94 3.26
C GLY A 325 -6.99 -12.47 2.94
N VAL A 326 -6.19 -11.93 2.07
CA VAL A 326 -6.30 -10.55 1.55
C VAL A 326 -6.37 -10.63 0.04
N LYS A 327 -7.35 -9.97 -0.57
CA LYS A 327 -7.58 -9.98 -2.02
C LYS A 327 -6.28 -9.67 -2.77
N GLY A 328 -5.85 -10.58 -3.65
CA GLY A 328 -4.64 -10.42 -4.44
C GLY A 328 -3.31 -10.42 -3.67
N ARG A 329 -3.26 -11.03 -2.49
CA ARG A 329 -2.05 -11.22 -1.67
C ARG A 329 -1.92 -12.68 -1.25
N MET A 330 -1.19 -13.48 -2.01
CA MET A 330 -1.14 -14.94 -1.83
C MET A 330 -2.55 -15.54 -1.64
N GLU A 331 -3.51 -14.96 -2.35
CA GLU A 331 -4.92 -15.33 -2.28
C GLU A 331 -5.13 -16.70 -2.91
N ILE A 332 -5.68 -17.64 -2.16
CA ILE A 332 -6.02 -18.95 -2.68
C ILE A 332 -7.33 -18.85 -3.45
N ILE A 333 -7.27 -19.09 -4.77
CA ILE A 333 -8.49 -19.21 -5.58
C ILE A 333 -9.03 -20.64 -5.41
N PRO A 334 -10.29 -20.81 -5.00
CA PRO A 334 -10.88 -22.14 -4.79
C PRO A 334 -10.90 -22.98 -6.08
N THR A 335 -10.37 -24.20 -6.01
CA THR A 335 -10.34 -25.17 -7.11
C THR A 335 -11.00 -26.49 -6.67
N PRO A 336 -12.32 -26.53 -6.42
CA PRO A 336 -13.00 -27.68 -5.87
C PRO A 336 -12.85 -28.91 -6.77
N GLY A 337 -12.47 -30.05 -6.17
CA GLY A 337 -12.30 -31.31 -6.87
C GLY A 337 -11.02 -31.45 -7.69
N LYS A 338 -10.13 -30.47 -7.65
CA LYS A 338 -8.81 -30.52 -8.29
C LYS A 338 -7.72 -30.81 -7.27
N ASP A 339 -6.66 -31.48 -7.70
CA ASP A 339 -5.48 -31.82 -6.88
C ASP A 339 -4.30 -30.86 -7.17
N TYR A 340 -4.60 -29.58 -7.39
CA TYR A 340 -3.62 -28.49 -7.50
C TYR A 340 -4.16 -27.23 -6.83
N THR A 341 -3.28 -26.30 -6.50
CA THR A 341 -3.62 -25.03 -5.86
C THR A 341 -3.34 -23.88 -6.81
N ILE A 342 -4.26 -22.89 -6.90
CA ILE A 342 -4.04 -21.63 -7.60
C ILE A 342 -3.90 -20.52 -6.56
N LEU A 343 -2.80 -19.76 -6.66
CA LEU A 343 -2.51 -18.56 -5.86
C LEU A 343 -2.57 -17.34 -6.76
N ASN A 344 -3.25 -16.29 -6.31
CA ASN A 344 -3.26 -14.98 -6.97
C ASN A 344 -2.46 -13.99 -6.12
N ASP A 345 -1.48 -13.31 -6.75
CA ASP A 345 -0.63 -12.35 -6.05
C ASP A 345 -0.28 -11.12 -6.90
N TYR A 346 -0.13 -9.97 -6.24
CA TYR A 346 0.21 -8.69 -6.88
C TYR A 346 1.72 -8.53 -7.15
N SER A 347 2.49 -9.59 -7.21
CA SER A 347 3.93 -9.58 -7.44
C SER A 347 4.27 -9.15 -8.86
N HIS A 348 4.44 -7.85 -9.06
CA HIS A 348 4.76 -7.20 -10.35
C HIS A 348 6.17 -6.58 -10.37
N LYS A 349 7.02 -6.91 -9.38
CA LYS A 349 8.40 -6.46 -9.21
C LYS A 349 9.32 -7.65 -9.00
N PRO A 350 10.63 -7.54 -9.33
CA PRO A 350 11.60 -8.62 -9.14
C PRO A 350 11.58 -9.23 -7.75
N ASP A 351 11.82 -8.43 -6.70
CA ASP A 351 11.89 -8.89 -5.31
C ASP A 351 10.59 -9.55 -4.85
N ALA A 352 9.43 -9.00 -5.26
CA ALA A 352 8.14 -9.56 -4.89
C ALA A 352 7.91 -10.92 -5.53
N LEU A 353 8.27 -11.07 -6.82
CA LEU A 353 8.18 -12.34 -7.54
C LEU A 353 9.12 -13.38 -6.93
N GLU A 354 10.36 -13.00 -6.61
CA GLU A 354 11.35 -13.86 -5.96
C GLU A 354 10.82 -14.37 -4.61
N ASN A 355 10.38 -13.47 -3.74
CA ASN A 355 9.85 -13.82 -2.41
C ASN A 355 8.64 -14.76 -2.49
N VAL A 356 7.74 -14.56 -3.45
CA VAL A 356 6.57 -15.45 -3.65
C VAL A 356 7.02 -16.82 -4.10
N LEU A 357 7.91 -16.92 -5.09
CA LEU A 357 8.40 -18.20 -5.61
C LEU A 357 9.20 -18.96 -4.55
N GLU A 358 10.11 -18.31 -3.82
CA GLU A 358 10.85 -18.93 -2.71
C GLU A 358 9.90 -19.45 -1.63
N SER A 359 8.87 -18.66 -1.29
CA SER A 359 7.88 -19.07 -0.30
C SER A 359 7.09 -20.30 -0.75
N VAL A 360 6.68 -20.35 -2.02
CA VAL A 360 5.94 -21.47 -2.57
C VAL A 360 6.80 -22.72 -2.61
N ASN A 361 8.07 -22.60 -3.01
CA ASN A 361 9.04 -23.70 -3.01
C ASN A 361 9.26 -24.29 -1.60
N GLY A 362 9.04 -23.50 -0.55
CA GLY A 362 9.14 -23.97 0.84
C GLY A 362 8.03 -24.93 1.25
N PHE A 363 6.89 -25.02 0.52
CA PHE A 363 5.78 -25.89 0.87
C PHE A 363 5.17 -26.68 -0.30
N ALA A 364 5.47 -26.35 -1.55
CA ALA A 364 4.96 -27.07 -2.72
C ALA A 364 5.37 -28.54 -2.67
N LYS A 365 4.43 -29.43 -2.99
CA LYS A 365 4.68 -30.88 -3.07
C LYS A 365 4.85 -31.35 -4.51
N GLY A 366 4.25 -30.64 -5.46
CA GLY A 366 4.40 -30.81 -6.89
C GLY A 366 5.21 -29.68 -7.48
N ARG A 367 4.98 -29.37 -8.75
CA ARG A 367 5.69 -28.29 -9.46
C ARG A 367 5.25 -26.90 -8.96
N THR A 368 6.18 -25.98 -8.91
CA THR A 368 5.91 -24.54 -8.83
C THR A 368 5.75 -24.00 -10.26
N VAL A 369 4.53 -23.64 -10.63
CA VAL A 369 4.20 -23.08 -11.94
C VAL A 369 3.91 -21.59 -11.77
N VAL A 370 4.60 -20.72 -12.52
CA VAL A 370 4.34 -19.29 -12.47
C VAL A 370 3.82 -18.76 -13.79
N LEU A 371 2.70 -18.01 -13.72
CA LEU A 371 2.12 -17.26 -14.82
C LEU A 371 2.27 -15.78 -14.52
N PHE A 372 3.00 -15.04 -15.36
CA PHE A 372 3.20 -13.60 -15.14
C PHE A 372 3.46 -12.83 -16.43
N GLY A 373 3.31 -11.53 -16.34
CA GLY A 373 3.69 -10.55 -17.36
C GLY A 373 4.25 -9.28 -16.72
N CYS A 374 4.60 -8.32 -17.56
CA CYS A 374 5.03 -7.00 -17.13
C CYS A 374 4.15 -5.91 -17.74
N GLY A 375 3.97 -4.81 -17.01
CA GLY A 375 3.23 -3.65 -17.51
C GLY A 375 4.01 -2.90 -18.59
N GLY A 376 3.28 -2.44 -19.63
CA GLY A 376 3.75 -1.47 -20.62
C GLY A 376 3.86 -0.06 -20.04
N ASP A 377 4.58 0.83 -20.71
CA ASP A 377 4.84 2.22 -20.31
C ASP A 377 5.39 2.34 -18.88
N ARG A 378 6.24 1.38 -18.50
CA ARG A 378 6.90 1.25 -17.21
C ARG A 378 8.36 0.88 -17.39
N ASP A 379 9.10 0.78 -16.28
CA ASP A 379 10.49 0.36 -16.29
C ASP A 379 10.69 -0.98 -17.02
N LYS A 380 11.40 -0.90 -18.17
CA LYS A 380 11.70 -2.07 -19.01
C LYS A 380 12.84 -2.91 -18.44
N THR A 381 13.70 -2.31 -17.61
CA THR A 381 14.91 -2.99 -17.10
C THR A 381 14.55 -4.16 -16.16
N LYS A 382 13.40 -4.11 -15.52
CA LYS A 382 12.91 -5.20 -14.66
C LYS A 382 12.46 -6.45 -15.43
N ARG A 383 12.07 -6.32 -16.73
CA ARG A 383 11.49 -7.41 -17.52
C ARG A 383 12.41 -8.63 -17.63
N PRO A 384 13.67 -8.52 -18.11
CA PRO A 384 14.57 -9.66 -18.14
C PRO A 384 14.97 -10.14 -16.73
N VAL A 385 15.02 -9.27 -15.73
CA VAL A 385 15.30 -9.67 -14.34
C VAL A 385 14.21 -10.59 -13.81
N MET A 386 12.94 -10.23 -14.03
CA MET A 386 11.80 -11.07 -13.62
C MET A 386 11.78 -12.40 -14.39
N GLY A 387 12.11 -12.40 -15.70
CA GLY A 387 12.28 -13.62 -16.48
C GLY A 387 13.33 -14.56 -15.89
N GLY A 388 14.49 -14.02 -15.54
CA GLY A 388 15.58 -14.79 -14.91
C GLY A 388 15.22 -15.34 -13.52
N ILE A 389 14.49 -14.57 -12.71
CA ILE A 389 13.98 -15.02 -11.41
C ILE A 389 12.99 -16.17 -11.59
N ALA A 390 12.02 -16.01 -12.48
CA ALA A 390 11.02 -17.04 -12.76
C ALA A 390 11.70 -18.34 -13.26
N ALA A 391 12.63 -18.24 -14.18
CA ALA A 391 13.37 -19.39 -14.70
C ALA A 391 14.24 -20.11 -13.64
N ARG A 392 14.78 -19.39 -12.69
CA ARG A 392 15.59 -19.97 -11.61
C ARG A 392 14.77 -20.68 -10.53
N LEU A 393 13.56 -20.16 -10.25
CA LEU A 393 12.80 -20.57 -9.07
C LEU A 393 11.53 -21.37 -9.37
N ALA A 394 11.02 -21.35 -10.62
CA ALA A 394 9.86 -22.15 -11.00
C ALA A 394 10.27 -23.38 -11.80
N ASP A 395 9.44 -24.44 -11.71
CA ASP A 395 9.59 -25.65 -12.53
C ASP A 395 8.99 -25.49 -13.93
N PHE A 396 8.04 -24.55 -14.09
CA PHE A 396 7.43 -24.22 -15.36
C PHE A 396 7.00 -22.74 -15.39
N VAL A 397 7.27 -22.04 -16.47
CA VAL A 397 6.98 -20.60 -16.62
C VAL A 397 5.99 -20.37 -17.76
N ILE A 398 4.94 -19.59 -17.49
CA ILE A 398 3.97 -19.13 -18.48
C ILE A 398 4.12 -17.61 -18.58
N VAL A 399 4.67 -17.11 -19.69
CA VAL A 399 4.83 -15.68 -19.91
C VAL A 399 3.65 -15.16 -20.70
N THR A 400 3.00 -14.11 -20.18
CA THR A 400 1.76 -13.56 -20.76
C THR A 400 1.71 -12.04 -20.65
N SER A 401 0.62 -11.42 -21.10
CA SER A 401 0.38 -9.98 -20.87
C SER A 401 -0.04 -9.71 -19.44
N ASP A 402 0.36 -8.55 -18.96
CA ASP A 402 -0.23 -7.86 -17.80
C ASP A 402 -1.12 -6.72 -18.32
N ASN A 403 -0.82 -5.46 -18.03
CA ASN A 403 -1.40 -4.26 -18.62
C ASN A 403 -0.46 -3.74 -19.72
N PRO A 404 -0.62 -4.10 -20.99
CA PRO A 404 0.31 -3.68 -22.06
C PRO A 404 0.26 -2.17 -22.31
N ARG A 405 -0.81 -1.50 -21.97
CA ARG A 405 -1.05 -0.07 -22.23
C ARG A 405 -0.87 0.26 -23.70
N THR A 406 0.10 1.13 -24.04
CA THR A 406 0.37 1.52 -25.45
C THR A 406 1.46 0.68 -26.11
N GLU A 407 2.11 -0.25 -25.37
CA GLU A 407 3.15 -1.12 -25.93
C GLU A 407 2.56 -2.40 -26.54
N ASP A 408 3.20 -2.92 -27.59
CA ASP A 408 2.88 -4.23 -28.14
C ASP A 408 3.11 -5.35 -27.11
N PRO A 409 2.09 -6.17 -26.77
CA PRO A 409 2.23 -7.25 -25.81
C PRO A 409 3.36 -8.23 -26.11
N GLN A 410 3.59 -8.56 -27.40
CA GLN A 410 4.65 -9.48 -27.78
C GLN A 410 6.04 -8.91 -27.51
N SER A 411 6.22 -7.61 -27.72
CA SER A 411 7.47 -6.90 -27.42
C SER A 411 7.83 -6.97 -25.92
N ILE A 412 6.82 -6.87 -25.05
CA ILE A 412 7.02 -7.00 -23.59
C ILE A 412 7.41 -8.45 -23.22
N ILE A 413 6.75 -9.43 -23.83
CA ILE A 413 7.05 -10.86 -23.65
C ILE A 413 8.49 -11.16 -24.09
N ASP A 414 8.91 -10.64 -25.23
CA ASP A 414 10.27 -10.85 -25.77
C ASP A 414 11.34 -10.28 -24.82
N ASP A 415 11.09 -9.14 -24.19
CA ASP A 415 11.96 -8.55 -23.17
C ASP A 415 12.07 -9.46 -21.92
N ILE A 416 10.96 -10.08 -21.51
CA ILE A 416 10.97 -11.04 -20.38
C ILE A 416 11.77 -12.28 -20.74
N LEU A 417 11.51 -12.86 -21.92
CA LEU A 417 12.18 -14.06 -22.42
C LEU A 417 13.68 -13.87 -22.61
N ALA A 418 14.14 -12.62 -22.85
CA ALA A 418 15.57 -12.32 -22.91
C ALA A 418 16.31 -12.69 -21.61
N GLY A 419 15.65 -12.62 -20.45
CA GLY A 419 16.20 -13.03 -19.16
C GLY A 419 16.20 -14.54 -18.91
N MET A 420 15.53 -15.32 -19.77
CA MET A 420 15.41 -16.78 -19.62
C MET A 420 16.34 -17.56 -20.60
N ARG A 421 17.09 -16.87 -21.47
CA ARG A 421 17.85 -17.50 -22.57
C ARG A 421 18.89 -18.52 -22.12
N ASP A 422 19.49 -18.32 -20.96
CA ASP A 422 20.57 -19.16 -20.45
C ASP A 422 20.08 -20.16 -19.39
N THR A 423 18.79 -20.54 -19.45
CA THR A 423 18.17 -21.48 -18.52
C THR A 423 17.52 -22.64 -19.25
N ASP A 424 17.49 -23.82 -18.61
CA ASP A 424 16.82 -25.01 -19.12
C ASP A 424 15.36 -25.13 -18.66
N THR A 425 14.85 -24.14 -17.93
CA THR A 425 13.48 -24.16 -17.38
C THR A 425 12.46 -24.11 -18.51
N PRO A 426 11.56 -25.09 -18.60
CA PRO A 426 10.54 -25.13 -19.64
C PRO A 426 9.57 -23.97 -19.49
N TYR A 427 9.21 -23.35 -20.59
CA TYR A 427 8.25 -22.26 -20.62
C TYR A 427 7.34 -22.29 -21.85
N VAL A 428 6.26 -21.53 -21.77
CA VAL A 428 5.39 -21.16 -22.89
C VAL A 428 5.08 -19.66 -22.85
N ALA A 429 4.95 -19.06 -24.02
CA ALA A 429 4.54 -17.67 -24.17
C ALA A 429 3.15 -17.61 -24.82
N ILE A 430 2.17 -17.06 -24.11
CA ILE A 430 0.79 -16.93 -24.55
C ILE A 430 0.35 -15.49 -24.28
N PRO A 431 0.26 -14.62 -25.32
CA PRO A 431 -0.07 -13.20 -25.14
C PRO A 431 -1.43 -12.95 -24.46
N ASP A 432 -2.44 -13.72 -24.79
CA ASP A 432 -3.75 -13.63 -24.16
C ASP A 432 -3.70 -14.24 -22.75
N ARG A 433 -3.98 -13.42 -21.74
CA ARG A 433 -3.87 -13.84 -20.33
C ARG A 433 -4.98 -14.82 -19.92
N VAL A 434 -6.14 -14.75 -20.54
CA VAL A 434 -7.23 -15.70 -20.29
C VAL A 434 -6.86 -17.08 -20.83
N GLU A 435 -6.35 -17.13 -22.07
CA GLU A 435 -5.84 -18.36 -22.67
C GLU A 435 -4.67 -18.93 -21.86
N ALA A 436 -3.77 -18.07 -21.37
CA ALA A 436 -2.65 -18.49 -20.52
C ALA A 436 -3.10 -19.14 -19.21
N ILE A 437 -4.13 -18.59 -18.55
CA ILE A 437 -4.72 -19.17 -17.33
C ILE A 437 -5.37 -20.54 -17.65
N HIS A 438 -6.14 -20.62 -18.74
CA HIS A 438 -6.73 -21.91 -19.18
C HIS A 438 -5.65 -22.94 -19.46
N TYR A 439 -4.58 -22.54 -20.18
CA TYR A 439 -3.44 -23.42 -20.43
C TYR A 439 -2.79 -23.93 -19.14
N ALA A 440 -2.61 -23.06 -18.15
CA ALA A 440 -2.07 -23.45 -16.85
C ALA A 440 -2.94 -24.52 -16.16
N MET A 441 -4.27 -24.36 -16.23
CA MET A 441 -5.24 -25.29 -15.62
C MET A 441 -5.32 -26.61 -16.39
N ASP A 442 -5.26 -26.61 -17.72
CA ASP A 442 -5.28 -27.80 -18.58
C ASP A 442 -4.04 -28.70 -18.38
N HIS A 443 -2.88 -28.07 -18.07
CA HIS A 443 -1.60 -28.77 -17.93
C HIS A 443 -1.17 -28.95 -16.46
N ALA A 444 -2.05 -28.60 -15.52
CA ALA A 444 -1.81 -28.80 -14.10
C ALA A 444 -1.68 -30.29 -13.75
N GLN A 445 -0.76 -30.61 -12.86
CA GLN A 445 -0.53 -31.95 -12.34
C GLN A 445 -0.89 -32.01 -10.85
N GLY A 446 -1.10 -33.21 -10.33
CA GLY A 446 -1.40 -33.39 -8.91
C GLY A 446 -0.30 -32.83 -8.01
N GLY A 447 -0.70 -32.01 -7.05
CA GLY A 447 0.21 -31.32 -6.13
C GLY A 447 0.82 -30.03 -6.62
N ASP A 448 0.58 -29.62 -7.87
CA ASP A 448 1.11 -28.36 -8.41
C ASP A 448 0.59 -27.14 -7.63
N VAL A 449 1.45 -26.10 -7.55
CA VAL A 449 1.07 -24.77 -7.10
C VAL A 449 1.25 -23.81 -8.26
N ILE A 450 0.14 -23.28 -8.78
CA ILE A 450 0.08 -22.33 -9.89
C ILE A 450 -0.05 -20.93 -9.31
N ILE A 451 0.90 -20.06 -9.64
CA ILE A 451 0.93 -18.67 -9.17
C ILE A 451 0.53 -17.77 -10.33
N LEU A 452 -0.61 -17.07 -10.19
CA LEU A 452 -1.02 -15.98 -11.06
C LEU A 452 -0.43 -14.68 -10.50
N ALA A 453 0.71 -14.26 -11.03
CA ALA A 453 1.45 -13.12 -10.53
C ALA A 453 1.24 -11.86 -11.38
N GLY A 454 1.23 -10.72 -10.72
CA GLY A 454 1.16 -9.38 -11.30
C GLY A 454 -0.15 -8.64 -11.06
N LYS A 455 -1.29 -9.24 -11.36
CA LYS A 455 -2.62 -8.61 -11.29
C LYS A 455 -3.18 -8.51 -9.87
N GLY A 456 -3.05 -9.58 -9.09
CA GLY A 456 -3.51 -9.60 -7.71
C GLY A 456 -4.97 -9.18 -7.55
N HIS A 457 -5.21 -8.01 -6.98
CA HIS A 457 -6.56 -7.48 -6.73
C HIS A 457 -7.21 -6.81 -7.95
N GLU A 458 -6.45 -6.50 -9.00
CA GLU A 458 -6.96 -5.85 -10.21
C GLU A 458 -8.02 -6.74 -10.89
N ASP A 459 -9.07 -6.12 -11.36
CA ASP A 459 -10.21 -6.77 -12.05
C ASP A 459 -10.37 -6.27 -13.49
N TYR A 460 -9.29 -5.68 -14.05
CA TYR A 460 -9.22 -5.17 -15.41
C TYR A 460 -7.88 -5.44 -16.06
N GLN A 461 -7.83 -5.32 -17.39
CA GLN A 461 -6.61 -5.19 -18.19
C GLN A 461 -6.65 -3.84 -18.91
N GLU A 462 -5.57 -3.07 -18.80
CA GLU A 462 -5.43 -1.76 -19.46
C GLU A 462 -4.74 -1.92 -20.82
N ILE A 463 -5.47 -1.58 -21.91
CA ILE A 463 -4.97 -1.58 -23.28
C ILE A 463 -5.35 -0.24 -23.90
N ASP A 464 -4.39 0.50 -24.47
CA ASP A 464 -4.57 1.81 -25.09
C ASP A 464 -5.39 2.79 -24.19
N HIS A 465 -5.05 2.83 -22.91
CA HIS A 465 -5.73 3.65 -21.89
C HIS A 465 -7.20 3.27 -21.63
N VAL A 466 -7.67 2.11 -22.12
CA VAL A 466 -9.00 1.58 -21.86
C VAL A 466 -8.90 0.40 -20.90
N HIS A 467 -9.76 0.38 -19.87
CA HIS A 467 -9.85 -0.73 -18.93
C HIS A 467 -10.88 -1.75 -19.44
N TYR A 468 -10.42 -2.95 -19.72
CA TYR A 468 -11.26 -4.09 -20.08
C TYR A 468 -11.47 -4.97 -18.85
N PRO A 469 -12.69 -5.37 -18.50
CA PRO A 469 -12.93 -6.25 -17.35
C PRO A 469 -12.17 -7.57 -17.46
N MET A 470 -11.36 -7.89 -16.46
CA MET A 470 -10.59 -9.12 -16.39
C MET A 470 -10.24 -9.43 -14.93
N ASP A 471 -11.05 -10.25 -14.27
CA ASP A 471 -10.78 -10.74 -12.91
C ASP A 471 -10.36 -12.22 -12.97
N GLU A 472 -9.13 -12.52 -12.56
CA GLU A 472 -8.56 -13.88 -12.61
C GLU A 472 -9.36 -14.89 -11.79
N ARG A 473 -9.99 -14.45 -10.69
CA ARG A 473 -10.87 -15.29 -9.86
C ARG A 473 -12.11 -15.75 -10.63
N VAL A 474 -12.68 -14.84 -11.41
CA VAL A 474 -13.85 -15.11 -12.26
C VAL A 474 -13.45 -16.05 -13.39
N ILE A 475 -12.30 -15.81 -14.04
CA ILE A 475 -11.78 -16.67 -15.14
C ILE A 475 -11.59 -18.10 -14.64
N VAL A 476 -10.93 -18.29 -13.51
CA VAL A 476 -10.73 -19.63 -12.91
C VAL A 476 -12.06 -20.28 -12.52
N ALA A 477 -12.96 -19.52 -11.88
CA ALA A 477 -14.26 -20.03 -11.47
C ALA A 477 -15.15 -20.43 -12.66
N ASP A 478 -15.11 -19.67 -13.75
CA ASP A 478 -15.88 -19.96 -14.96
C ASP A 478 -15.32 -21.20 -15.70
N TYR A 479 -13.99 -21.31 -15.78
CA TYR A 479 -13.35 -22.50 -16.34
C TYR A 479 -13.75 -23.79 -15.61
N LEU A 480 -13.86 -23.74 -14.28
CA LEU A 480 -14.21 -24.93 -13.45
C LEU A 480 -15.68 -25.37 -13.57
N LYS A 481 -16.56 -24.58 -14.21
CA LYS A 481 -17.95 -24.93 -14.46
C LYS A 481 -18.12 -25.84 -15.70
N HIS A 482 -17.10 -25.92 -16.53
CA HIS A 482 -17.05 -26.69 -17.77
C HIS A 482 -16.13 -27.90 -17.62
#